data_3b990a263310aeed4d3c467976a1f70c
#
_entry.id   3b990a263310aeed4d3c467976a1f70c
#
_cell.length_a   1.000
_cell.length_b   1.000
_cell.length_c   1.000
_cell.angle_alpha   90.00
_cell.angle_beta   90.00
_cell.angle_gamma   90.00
#
_symmetry.space_group_name_H-M   'P 1'
#
loop_
_entity.id
_entity.type
_entity.pdbx_description
1 polymer ?
#
loop_
_entity_poly.entity_id
_entity_poly.type
_entity_poly.pdbx_seq_one_letter_code
_entity_poly.pdbx_strand_id
1 'polypeptide(L)'
;MPLCYVRLVIKDDHSQPLLRVHGLTKSFGGAQALKGVDFDVRAGEVHCVLGQNGAGKSTLIKALSGAHQPDEGSFTWQGEPVTIPSPVAALELGIATMYQELDVVDGLSIAENIFLGHEYSSAGVTRRRETYRRTKELMTRLGHGDLSPTREVGTLSPANKQIVSMARALSHDIKLMIMDEPSAVLDSEEVNNLFRVVKELTAQGIAVIYISHRLEEIERIGDRITVLKDGASVGSGLRVDQTPTRELIPLMTGSDVEQVFPKRAPIAADAPVVLEVEGLSLAGKFEDVSLTVRAGEIVGLAGLVGSGRSEILETIYGHRKATAGTVKVHGTTLKPGSVSDAVGADVGLSPEERKSQGLLLEEPIYRNATLATFTRFAKGGLLDEAAERRATKEQMKNLDLRPAEPNRITRTLSGGNQQKIMLARWLIHGTKVLVLDEPTRGVDVGARVEIYGLIRDLAAAGTAILVVSSEIEEVLGLADRALIIADGHVLAERSTDNIDEHGVLELVMKGSAA
;
A
#
# COMPACT_ATOMS: atom_id res chain seq x y z
N MET A 1 -29.40 20.09 2.10
CA MET A 1 -28.62 21.22 2.63
C MET A 1 -27.20 21.01 2.18
N PRO A 2 -26.53 21.92 1.47
CA PRO A 2 -25.15 21.75 1.09
C PRO A 2 -24.29 21.92 2.35
N LEU A 3 -23.47 20.90 2.65
CA LEU A 3 -22.43 20.98 3.68
C LEU A 3 -21.40 22.04 3.26
N CYS A 4 -21.40 23.16 3.98
CA CYS A 4 -20.37 24.16 3.91
C CYS A 4 -19.07 23.56 4.47
N TYR A 5 -18.13 23.16 3.62
CA TYR A 5 -16.78 22.83 4.04
C TYR A 5 -16.12 24.09 4.60
N VAL A 6 -15.89 24.10 5.89
CA VAL A 6 -15.12 25.16 6.57
C VAL A 6 -13.67 25.01 6.11
N ARG A 7 -13.22 25.97 5.33
CA ARG A 7 -11.81 26.11 4.89
C ARG A 7 -10.99 26.50 6.12
N LEU A 8 -10.41 25.51 6.80
CA LEU A 8 -9.43 25.75 7.88
C LEU A 8 -8.13 26.26 7.26
N VAL A 9 -7.99 27.57 7.21
CA VAL A 9 -6.73 28.24 6.90
C VAL A 9 -6.11 28.66 8.23
N ILE A 10 -5.05 27.97 8.65
CA ILE A 10 -4.26 28.39 9.81
C ILE A 10 -3.30 29.49 9.34
N LYS A 11 -3.43 30.67 9.93
CA LYS A 11 -2.48 31.78 9.78
C LYS A 11 -1.29 31.58 10.70
N ASP A 12 -0.10 31.87 10.16
CA ASP A 12 1.12 32.40 10.72
C ASP A 12 2.36 31.49 10.63
N ASP A 13 3.19 31.87 9.63
CA ASP A 13 4.61 32.11 9.84
C ASP A 13 5.14 32.98 8.67
N HIS A 14 5.90 34.05 8.96
CA HIS A 14 6.24 35.14 8.04
C HIS A 14 7.36 34.85 7.02
N SER A 15 7.70 33.61 6.75
CA SER A 15 8.61 33.26 5.65
C SER A 15 7.85 33.16 4.34
N GLN A 16 8.32 33.84 3.29
CA GLN A 16 7.78 33.67 1.94
C GLN A 16 7.88 32.20 1.52
N PRO A 17 6.80 31.58 0.99
CA PRO A 17 6.86 30.21 0.49
C PRO A 17 7.82 30.12 -0.70
N LEU A 18 8.56 29.01 -0.76
CA LEU A 18 9.41 28.66 -1.91
C LEU A 18 8.56 28.45 -3.17
N LEU A 19 7.46 27.69 -3.03
CA LEU A 19 6.46 27.45 -4.06
C LEU A 19 5.08 27.78 -3.52
N ARG A 20 4.27 28.48 -4.31
CA ARG A 20 2.82 28.64 -4.07
C ARG A 20 2.06 28.21 -5.31
N VAL A 21 1.05 27.42 -5.10
CA VAL A 21 0.08 26.95 -6.10
C VAL A 21 -1.26 27.56 -5.78
N HIS A 22 -1.89 28.19 -6.75
CA HIS A 22 -3.17 28.87 -6.56
C HIS A 22 -4.17 28.49 -7.65
N GLY A 23 -5.33 27.97 -7.25
CA GLY A 23 -6.49 27.70 -8.11
C GLY A 23 -6.21 26.72 -9.25
N LEU A 24 -5.29 25.74 -9.08
CA LEU A 24 -4.84 24.89 -10.17
C LEU A 24 -5.93 23.94 -10.64
N THR A 25 -6.26 24.01 -11.94
CA THR A 25 -7.23 23.13 -12.59
C THR A 25 -6.61 22.31 -13.71
N LYS A 26 -7.13 21.10 -13.93
CA LYS A 26 -6.74 20.23 -15.06
C LYS A 26 -7.84 19.26 -15.41
N SER A 27 -8.15 19.16 -16.71
CA SER A 27 -9.16 18.24 -17.25
C SER A 27 -8.57 17.33 -18.33
N PHE A 28 -9.08 16.10 -18.41
CA PHE A 28 -8.74 15.13 -19.44
C PHE A 28 -10.02 14.48 -19.98
N GLY A 29 -10.27 14.62 -21.27
CA GLY A 29 -11.40 13.94 -21.93
C GLY A 29 -12.76 14.19 -21.27
N GLY A 30 -12.98 15.39 -20.71
CA GLY A 30 -14.23 15.77 -20.02
C GLY A 30 -14.26 15.45 -18.51
N ALA A 31 -13.27 14.71 -17.97
CA ALA A 31 -13.14 14.50 -16.54
C ALA A 31 -12.15 15.51 -15.94
N GLN A 32 -12.59 16.27 -14.93
CA GLN A 32 -11.76 17.26 -14.25
C GLN A 32 -10.95 16.57 -13.14
N ALA A 33 -9.62 16.43 -13.36
CA ALA A 33 -8.69 15.78 -12.44
C ALA A 33 -8.20 16.71 -11.32
N LEU A 34 -8.11 18.04 -11.60
CA LEU A 34 -7.82 19.06 -10.60
C LEU A 34 -8.90 20.13 -10.68
N LYS A 35 -9.42 20.56 -9.52
CA LYS A 35 -10.60 21.44 -9.37
C LYS A 35 -10.32 22.67 -8.52
N GLY A 36 -9.19 23.34 -8.76
CA GLY A 36 -8.80 24.53 -8.01
C GLY A 36 -7.97 24.18 -6.77
N VAL A 37 -6.84 23.51 -6.99
CA VAL A 37 -5.92 23.11 -5.92
C VAL A 37 -5.09 24.33 -5.46
N ASP A 38 -5.08 24.54 -4.14
CA ASP A 38 -4.29 25.55 -3.47
C ASP A 38 -3.37 24.93 -2.42
N PHE A 39 -2.09 25.21 -2.46
CA PHE A 39 -1.16 24.92 -1.36
C PHE A 39 0.14 25.71 -1.52
N ASP A 40 0.97 25.72 -0.47
CA ASP A 40 2.27 26.34 -0.47
C ASP A 40 3.32 25.42 0.16
N VAL A 41 4.57 25.57 -0.27
CA VAL A 41 5.73 24.82 0.24
C VAL A 41 6.81 25.80 0.66
N ARG A 42 7.43 25.58 1.83
CA ARG A 42 8.48 26.43 2.39
C ARG A 42 9.86 25.79 2.17
N ALA A 43 10.90 26.60 2.13
CA ALA A 43 12.26 26.09 2.04
C ALA A 43 12.62 25.26 3.30
N GLY A 44 13.25 24.10 3.10
CA GLY A 44 13.67 23.21 4.17
C GLY A 44 12.55 22.47 4.91
N GLU A 45 11.30 22.45 4.37
CA GLU A 45 10.21 21.65 4.94
C GLU A 45 9.96 20.37 4.16
N VAL A 46 9.43 19.37 4.84
CA VAL A 46 8.75 18.21 4.23
C VAL A 46 7.26 18.51 4.18
N HIS A 47 6.77 18.88 2.99
CA HIS A 47 5.35 19.10 2.74
C HIS A 47 4.71 17.82 2.22
N CYS A 48 3.85 17.21 3.02
CA CYS A 48 3.20 15.96 2.65
C CYS A 48 1.92 16.21 1.85
N VAL A 49 1.72 15.48 0.76
CA VAL A 49 0.47 15.51 -0.02
C VAL A 49 -0.23 14.18 0.12
N LEU A 50 -1.35 14.21 0.81
CA LEU A 50 -2.21 13.06 1.08
C LEU A 50 -3.42 13.03 0.15
N GLY A 51 -3.97 11.86 -0.11
CA GLY A 51 -5.22 11.67 -0.84
C GLY A 51 -5.37 10.24 -1.32
N GLN A 52 -6.60 9.82 -1.57
CA GLN A 52 -6.91 8.51 -2.14
C GLN A 52 -6.41 8.37 -3.59
N ASN A 53 -6.46 7.15 -4.13
CA ASN A 53 -6.24 6.93 -5.54
C ASN A 53 -7.32 7.65 -6.36
N GLY A 54 -6.88 8.41 -7.39
CA GLY A 54 -7.79 9.27 -8.14
C GLY A 54 -8.03 10.67 -7.54
N ALA A 55 -7.49 11.00 -6.37
CA ALA A 55 -7.63 12.33 -5.76
C ALA A 55 -6.93 13.47 -6.52
N GLY A 56 -6.17 13.16 -7.58
CA GLY A 56 -5.47 14.15 -8.40
C GLY A 56 -3.97 14.30 -8.11
N LYS A 57 -3.39 13.51 -7.18
CA LYS A 57 -1.97 13.58 -6.77
C LYS A 57 -1.00 13.52 -7.96
N SER A 58 -1.09 12.47 -8.77
CA SER A 58 -0.20 12.29 -9.94
C SER A 58 -0.40 13.38 -11.01
N THR A 59 -1.61 13.94 -11.13
CA THR A 59 -1.87 15.07 -12.03
C THR A 59 -1.22 16.34 -11.50
N LEU A 60 -1.29 16.58 -10.18
CA LEU A 60 -0.61 17.69 -9.51
C LEU A 60 0.91 17.61 -9.71
N ILE A 61 1.51 16.43 -9.48
CA ILE A 61 2.95 16.21 -9.70
C ILE A 61 3.32 16.55 -11.15
N LYS A 62 2.57 16.01 -12.11
CA LYS A 62 2.83 16.26 -13.54
C LYS A 62 2.67 17.73 -13.92
N ALA A 63 1.80 18.48 -13.24
CA ALA A 63 1.70 19.93 -13.41
C ALA A 63 2.91 20.66 -12.81
N LEU A 64 3.34 20.30 -11.60
CA LEU A 64 4.51 20.87 -10.94
C LEU A 64 5.83 20.56 -11.65
N SER A 65 5.93 19.37 -12.23
CA SER A 65 7.09 18.94 -13.02
C SER A 65 7.08 19.48 -14.46
N GLY A 66 6.03 20.21 -14.87
CA GLY A 66 5.91 20.73 -16.23
C GLY A 66 5.55 19.67 -17.30
N ALA A 67 5.29 18.43 -16.90
CA ALA A 67 4.86 17.36 -17.81
C ALA A 67 3.43 17.56 -18.32
N HIS A 68 2.59 18.25 -17.55
CA HIS A 68 1.25 18.69 -17.95
C HIS A 68 1.10 20.18 -17.70
N GLN A 69 0.49 20.90 -18.65
CA GLN A 69 0.13 22.28 -18.45
C GLN A 69 -1.23 22.35 -17.73
N PRO A 70 -1.38 23.15 -16.65
CA PRO A 70 -2.68 23.42 -16.07
C PRO A 70 -3.60 24.11 -17.07
N ASP A 71 -4.92 23.94 -16.88
CA ASP A 71 -5.90 24.64 -17.70
C ASP A 71 -6.14 26.05 -17.15
N GLU A 72 -6.18 26.18 -15.79
CA GLU A 72 -6.24 27.46 -15.07
C GLU A 72 -5.41 27.39 -13.79
N GLY A 73 -5.21 28.54 -13.16
CA GLY A 73 -4.41 28.69 -11.95
C GLY A 73 -3.02 29.26 -12.21
N SER A 74 -2.23 29.36 -11.16
CA SER A 74 -0.89 29.98 -11.25
C SER A 74 0.11 29.35 -10.29
N PHE A 75 1.39 29.46 -10.65
CA PHE A 75 2.53 29.12 -9.79
C PHE A 75 3.28 30.40 -9.43
N THR A 76 3.71 30.50 -8.17
CA THR A 76 4.67 31.49 -7.71
C THR A 76 5.88 30.77 -7.16
N TRP A 77 7.06 31.04 -7.68
CA TRP A 77 8.35 30.47 -7.29
C TRP A 77 9.24 31.54 -6.69
N GLN A 78 9.64 31.38 -5.43
CA GLN A 78 10.46 32.34 -4.68
C GLN A 78 9.88 33.77 -4.70
N GLY A 79 8.54 33.88 -4.68
CA GLY A 79 7.81 35.14 -4.70
C GLY A 79 7.48 35.70 -6.09
N GLU A 80 8.03 35.14 -7.16
CA GLU A 80 7.82 35.62 -8.53
C GLU A 80 6.85 34.68 -9.28
N PRO A 81 5.89 35.20 -10.06
CA PRO A 81 5.05 34.40 -10.93
C PRO A 81 5.89 33.61 -11.94
N VAL A 82 5.61 32.31 -12.09
CA VAL A 82 6.36 31.45 -12.99
C VAL A 82 5.43 30.55 -13.80
N THR A 83 5.88 30.21 -15.01
CA THR A 83 5.27 29.16 -15.86
C THR A 83 6.27 28.03 -15.99
N ILE A 84 5.80 26.77 -15.87
CA ILE A 84 6.63 25.57 -15.97
C ILE A 84 6.23 24.79 -17.23
N PRO A 85 6.77 25.17 -18.42
CA PRO A 85 6.31 24.65 -19.70
C PRO A 85 6.78 23.24 -20.02
N SER A 86 7.82 22.75 -19.32
CA SER A 86 8.40 21.43 -19.56
C SER A 86 9.16 20.90 -18.34
N PRO A 87 9.46 19.58 -18.27
CA PRO A 87 10.31 19.03 -17.21
C PRO A 87 11.72 19.63 -17.17
N VAL A 88 12.26 20.02 -18.31
CA VAL A 88 13.56 20.70 -18.37
C VAL A 88 13.49 22.07 -17.70
N ALA A 89 12.42 22.85 -17.99
CA ALA A 89 12.21 24.14 -17.34
C ALA A 89 11.99 24.01 -15.81
N ALA A 90 11.31 22.96 -15.35
CA ALA A 90 11.18 22.66 -13.93
C ALA A 90 12.57 22.43 -13.29
N LEU A 91 13.39 21.64 -13.94
CA LEU A 91 14.74 21.32 -13.46
C LEU A 91 15.66 22.55 -13.44
N GLU A 92 15.56 23.44 -14.44
CA GLU A 92 16.28 24.73 -14.50
C GLU A 92 15.86 25.67 -13.35
N LEU A 93 14.61 25.60 -12.89
CA LEU A 93 14.15 26.30 -11.69
C LEU A 93 14.66 25.67 -10.38
N GLY A 94 15.24 24.47 -10.44
CA GLY A 94 15.65 23.68 -9.29
C GLY A 94 14.53 22.79 -8.72
N ILE A 95 13.54 22.42 -9.53
CA ILE A 95 12.46 21.47 -9.17
C ILE A 95 12.79 20.12 -9.80
N ALA A 96 13.16 19.12 -9.00
CA ALA A 96 13.37 17.75 -9.45
C ALA A 96 12.22 16.87 -8.99
N THR A 97 11.86 15.90 -9.84
CA THR A 97 10.76 14.97 -9.56
C THR A 97 11.25 13.53 -9.66
N MET A 98 10.94 12.74 -8.64
CA MET A 98 11.06 11.30 -8.62
C MET A 98 9.66 10.71 -8.75
N TYR A 99 9.39 10.05 -9.88
CA TYR A 99 8.09 9.44 -10.18
C TYR A 99 7.98 8.05 -9.56
N GLN A 100 6.73 7.59 -9.35
CA GLN A 100 6.41 6.26 -8.87
C GLN A 100 6.94 5.15 -9.81
N GLU A 101 6.82 5.34 -11.13
CA GLU A 101 7.46 4.46 -12.10
C GLU A 101 8.93 4.85 -12.25
N LEU A 102 9.81 3.85 -12.16
CA LEU A 102 11.26 4.06 -12.23
C LEU A 102 11.66 4.56 -13.62
N ASP A 103 12.23 5.75 -13.67
CA ASP A 103 12.69 6.43 -14.88
C ASP A 103 14.16 6.15 -15.23
N VAL A 104 14.65 4.95 -14.90
CA VAL A 104 16.01 4.52 -15.17
C VAL A 104 16.12 3.67 -16.43
N VAL A 105 17.25 3.75 -17.11
CA VAL A 105 17.55 2.98 -18.33
C VAL A 105 18.37 1.75 -17.94
N ASP A 106 17.79 0.57 -18.05
CA ASP A 106 18.36 -0.69 -17.59
C ASP A 106 19.72 -1.02 -18.23
N GLY A 107 19.90 -0.74 -19.53
CA GLY A 107 21.12 -1.02 -20.27
C GLY A 107 22.27 -0.03 -20.06
N LEU A 108 22.09 0.98 -19.20
CA LEU A 108 23.13 1.94 -18.85
C LEU A 108 23.69 1.66 -17.45
N SER A 109 24.93 2.08 -17.22
CA SER A 109 25.54 2.03 -15.90
C SER A 109 24.88 3.02 -14.92
N ILE A 110 25.12 2.84 -13.61
CA ILE A 110 24.69 3.78 -12.56
C ILE A 110 25.14 5.20 -12.89
N ALA A 111 26.41 5.38 -13.25
CA ALA A 111 26.96 6.70 -13.57
C ALA A 111 26.31 7.34 -14.79
N GLU A 112 26.05 6.57 -15.83
CA GLU A 112 25.39 7.06 -17.04
C GLU A 112 23.91 7.40 -16.77
N ASN A 113 23.21 6.63 -15.93
CA ASN A 113 21.86 6.96 -15.50
C ASN A 113 21.79 8.26 -14.71
N ILE A 114 22.69 8.45 -13.73
CA ILE A 114 22.68 9.63 -12.87
C ILE A 114 22.93 10.91 -13.67
N PHE A 115 23.87 10.89 -14.60
CA PHE A 115 24.29 12.08 -15.35
C PHE A 115 23.73 12.13 -16.78
N LEU A 116 22.71 11.34 -17.10
CA LEU A 116 22.10 11.31 -18.41
C LEU A 116 21.57 12.70 -18.81
N GLY A 117 22.10 13.22 -19.93
CA GLY A 117 21.72 14.53 -20.49
C GLY A 117 22.45 15.73 -19.88
N HIS A 118 23.32 15.54 -18.88
CA HIS A 118 24.17 16.59 -18.29
C HIS A 118 25.55 16.05 -17.89
N GLU A 119 26.11 15.20 -18.76
CA GLU A 119 27.38 14.54 -18.55
C GLU A 119 28.53 15.53 -18.40
N TYR A 120 29.45 15.24 -17.49
CA TYR A 120 30.68 16.02 -17.39
C TYR A 120 31.52 15.85 -18.66
N SER A 121 31.62 16.91 -19.46
CA SER A 121 32.35 16.91 -20.73
C SER A 121 33.32 18.10 -20.83
N SER A 122 34.36 17.97 -21.65
CA SER A 122 35.28 19.03 -22.02
C SER A 122 35.67 18.86 -23.48
N ALA A 123 35.48 19.89 -24.28
CA ALA A 123 35.73 19.88 -25.72
C ALA A 123 35.03 18.70 -26.45
N GLY A 124 33.78 18.36 -26.04
CA GLY A 124 32.99 17.26 -26.63
C GLY A 124 33.39 15.85 -26.17
N VAL A 125 34.32 15.71 -25.24
CA VAL A 125 34.78 14.42 -24.70
C VAL A 125 34.30 14.26 -23.26
N THR A 126 33.62 13.16 -22.95
CA THR A 126 33.10 12.85 -21.61
C THR A 126 34.24 12.60 -20.62
N ARG A 127 34.18 13.24 -19.47
CA ARG A 127 35.14 13.08 -18.35
C ARG A 127 34.74 11.93 -17.45
N ARG A 128 34.88 10.70 -17.89
CA ARG A 128 34.43 9.49 -17.17
C ARG A 128 34.93 9.40 -15.73
N ARG A 129 36.19 9.79 -15.45
CA ARG A 129 36.76 9.77 -14.08
C ARG A 129 36.02 10.71 -13.15
N GLU A 130 35.67 11.91 -13.62
CA GLU A 130 34.91 12.88 -12.84
C GLU A 130 33.49 12.40 -12.60
N THR A 131 32.80 11.88 -13.63
CA THR A 131 31.47 11.28 -13.53
C THR A 131 31.45 10.17 -12.48
N TYR A 132 32.41 9.23 -12.53
CA TYR A 132 32.47 8.13 -11.56
C TYR A 132 32.76 8.59 -10.13
N ARG A 133 33.61 9.60 -9.95
CA ARG A 133 33.88 10.18 -8.64
C ARG A 133 32.61 10.80 -8.05
N ARG A 134 31.92 11.64 -8.83
CA ARG A 134 30.64 12.26 -8.42
C ARG A 134 29.54 11.25 -8.16
N THR A 135 29.42 10.23 -9.00
CA THR A 135 28.50 9.11 -8.75
C THR A 135 28.78 8.46 -7.40
N LYS A 136 30.06 8.15 -7.11
CA LYS A 136 30.45 7.53 -5.84
C LYS A 136 30.12 8.41 -4.63
N GLU A 137 30.33 9.73 -4.75
CA GLU A 137 29.99 10.71 -3.70
C GLU A 137 28.48 10.70 -3.44
N LEU A 138 27.64 10.80 -4.50
CA LEU A 138 26.18 10.77 -4.38
C LEU A 138 25.67 9.44 -3.80
N MET A 139 26.14 8.31 -4.32
CA MET A 139 25.75 7.00 -3.82
C MET A 139 26.16 6.77 -2.37
N THR A 140 27.34 7.27 -1.95
CA THR A 140 27.80 7.22 -0.55
C THR A 140 26.90 8.06 0.36
N ARG A 141 26.52 9.27 -0.08
CA ARG A 141 25.58 10.12 0.65
C ARG A 141 24.23 9.45 0.85
N LEU A 142 23.77 8.68 -0.13
CA LEU A 142 22.53 7.92 -0.08
C LEU A 142 22.65 6.58 0.70
N GLY A 143 23.82 6.28 1.28
CA GLY A 143 24.05 5.04 2.04
C GLY A 143 24.40 3.82 1.20
N HIS A 144 24.59 3.97 -0.12
CA HIS A 144 24.87 2.88 -1.09
C HIS A 144 26.23 3.04 -1.77
N GLY A 145 27.23 3.50 -1.02
CA GLY A 145 28.58 3.66 -1.51
C GLY A 145 29.31 2.37 -1.93
N ASP A 146 28.79 1.22 -1.63
CA ASP A 146 29.26 -0.11 -2.07
C ASP A 146 28.95 -0.39 -3.54
N LEU A 147 27.91 0.24 -4.12
CA LEU A 147 27.56 0.07 -5.51
C LEU A 147 28.60 0.72 -6.44
N SER A 148 29.10 -0.08 -7.40
CA SER A 148 30.06 0.40 -8.40
C SER A 148 29.38 1.37 -9.39
N PRO A 149 29.95 2.56 -9.68
CA PRO A 149 29.44 3.46 -10.70
C PRO A 149 29.28 2.84 -12.10
N THR A 150 30.05 1.81 -12.40
CA THR A 150 30.04 1.11 -13.70
C THR A 150 29.05 -0.05 -13.76
N ARG A 151 28.37 -0.38 -12.65
CA ARG A 151 27.39 -1.46 -12.62
C ARG A 151 26.18 -1.09 -13.44
N GLU A 152 25.71 -2.02 -14.28
CA GLU A 152 24.51 -1.88 -15.11
C GLU A 152 23.24 -1.87 -14.24
N VAL A 153 22.39 -0.87 -14.46
CA VAL A 153 21.18 -0.66 -13.63
C VAL A 153 20.18 -1.79 -13.76
N GLY A 154 20.09 -2.44 -14.92
CA GLY A 154 19.23 -3.61 -15.14
C GLY A 154 19.48 -4.77 -14.17
N THR A 155 20.72 -4.87 -13.61
CA THR A 155 21.09 -5.93 -12.65
C THR A 155 20.77 -5.60 -11.19
N LEU A 156 20.23 -4.41 -10.92
CA LEU A 156 19.93 -3.95 -9.57
C LEU A 156 18.53 -4.40 -9.12
N SER A 157 18.37 -4.52 -7.78
CA SER A 157 17.03 -4.67 -7.18
C SER A 157 16.17 -3.43 -7.46
N PRO A 158 14.84 -3.53 -7.42
CA PRO A 158 13.94 -2.37 -7.56
C PRO A 158 14.28 -1.24 -6.59
N ALA A 159 14.62 -1.57 -5.33
CA ALA A 159 15.05 -0.61 -4.33
C ALA A 159 16.33 0.15 -4.74
N ASN A 160 17.36 -0.58 -5.19
CA ASN A 160 18.59 0.06 -5.65
C ASN A 160 18.38 0.91 -6.91
N LYS A 161 17.47 0.52 -7.82
CA LYS A 161 17.08 1.35 -8.96
C LYS A 161 16.45 2.67 -8.49
N GLN A 162 15.66 2.65 -7.43
CA GLN A 162 15.05 3.83 -6.83
C GLN A 162 16.09 4.78 -6.24
N ILE A 163 17.13 4.23 -5.59
CA ILE A 163 18.27 5.03 -5.11
C ILE A 163 19.03 5.69 -6.27
N VAL A 164 19.18 5.00 -7.41
CA VAL A 164 19.78 5.59 -8.62
C VAL A 164 18.92 6.74 -9.16
N SER A 165 17.59 6.60 -9.20
CA SER A 165 16.67 7.68 -9.59
C SER A 165 16.79 8.89 -8.65
N MET A 166 16.86 8.65 -7.32
CA MET A 166 17.10 9.70 -6.33
C MET A 166 18.47 10.38 -6.54
N ALA A 167 19.53 9.61 -6.78
CA ALA A 167 20.87 10.16 -7.05
C ALA A 167 20.88 11.03 -8.32
N ARG A 168 20.12 10.64 -9.36
CA ARG A 168 19.91 11.46 -10.58
C ARG A 168 19.25 12.80 -10.23
N ALA A 169 18.17 12.81 -9.46
CA ALA A 169 17.54 14.06 -9.02
C ALA A 169 18.53 14.97 -8.26
N LEU A 170 19.32 14.39 -7.35
CA LEU A 170 20.32 15.09 -6.54
C LEU A 170 21.60 15.48 -7.29
N SER A 171 21.78 15.04 -8.54
CA SER A 171 22.91 15.46 -9.37
C SER A 171 22.78 16.89 -9.91
N HIS A 172 21.58 17.46 -9.81
CA HIS A 172 21.26 18.84 -10.18
C HIS A 172 21.28 19.76 -8.95
N ASP A 173 21.35 21.09 -9.18
CA ASP A 173 21.24 22.12 -8.13
C ASP A 173 19.75 22.35 -7.80
N ILE A 174 19.20 21.50 -6.95
CA ILE A 174 17.77 21.50 -6.63
C ILE A 174 17.46 22.33 -5.38
N LYS A 175 16.29 22.94 -5.37
CA LYS A 175 15.68 23.64 -4.23
C LYS A 175 14.41 22.96 -3.73
N LEU A 176 13.76 22.20 -4.62
CA LEU A 176 12.56 21.43 -4.33
C LEU A 176 12.70 20.04 -4.93
N MET A 177 12.47 19.02 -4.13
CA MET A 177 12.39 17.63 -4.56
C MET A 177 10.96 17.10 -4.39
N ILE A 178 10.36 16.61 -5.46
CA ILE A 178 9.05 15.97 -5.44
C ILE A 178 9.27 14.45 -5.45
N MET A 179 8.71 13.75 -4.48
CA MET A 179 8.81 12.29 -4.32
C MET A 179 7.41 11.66 -4.37
N ASP A 180 7.15 10.85 -5.41
CA ASP A 180 5.87 10.16 -5.60
C ASP A 180 5.96 8.72 -5.11
N GLU A 181 5.36 8.44 -3.95
CA GLU A 181 5.35 7.13 -3.28
C GLU A 181 6.74 6.46 -3.18
N PRO A 182 7.76 7.15 -2.65
CA PRO A 182 9.14 6.71 -2.73
C PRO A 182 9.45 5.46 -1.90
N SER A 183 8.57 5.05 -1.01
CA SER A 183 8.72 3.88 -0.13
C SER A 183 8.04 2.61 -0.67
N ALA A 184 7.33 2.67 -1.81
CA ALA A 184 6.45 1.60 -2.28
C ALA A 184 7.13 0.25 -2.49
N VAL A 185 8.43 0.23 -2.82
CA VAL A 185 9.23 -0.97 -3.11
C VAL A 185 10.38 -1.19 -2.12
N LEU A 186 10.46 -0.37 -1.06
CA LEU A 186 11.53 -0.39 -0.07
C LEU A 186 11.13 -1.25 1.13
N ASP A 187 12.11 -1.94 1.71
CA ASP A 187 11.97 -2.58 3.01
C ASP A 187 12.10 -1.56 4.17
N SER A 188 11.91 -2.03 5.40
CA SER A 188 11.91 -1.14 6.59
C SER A 188 13.26 -0.45 6.84
N GLU A 189 14.39 -1.11 6.52
CA GLU A 189 15.72 -0.53 6.68
C GLU A 189 15.97 0.54 5.61
N GLU A 190 15.60 0.24 4.37
CA GLU A 190 15.68 1.16 3.24
C GLU A 190 14.78 2.39 3.43
N VAL A 191 13.57 2.22 4.00
CA VAL A 191 12.68 3.34 4.38
C VAL A 191 13.34 4.22 5.44
N ASN A 192 13.97 3.64 6.46
CA ASN A 192 14.71 4.42 7.48
C ASN A 192 15.85 5.21 6.85
N ASN A 193 16.58 4.63 5.90
CA ASN A 193 17.63 5.32 5.16
C ASN A 193 17.06 6.46 4.29
N LEU A 194 15.95 6.23 3.60
CA LEU A 194 15.23 7.27 2.85
C LEU A 194 14.87 8.45 3.75
N PHE A 195 14.31 8.20 4.94
CA PHE A 195 13.94 9.26 5.89
C PHE A 195 15.14 10.04 6.41
N ARG A 196 16.28 9.36 6.64
CA ARG A 196 17.54 10.03 6.98
C ARG A 196 17.97 10.99 5.87
N VAL A 197 17.91 10.54 4.61
CA VAL A 197 18.26 11.37 3.45
C VAL A 197 17.32 12.56 3.32
N VAL A 198 16.00 12.37 3.46
CA VAL A 198 15.01 13.47 3.42
C VAL A 198 15.32 14.51 4.48
N LYS A 199 15.63 14.10 5.72
CA LYS A 199 16.03 15.02 6.81
C LYS A 199 17.34 15.77 6.52
N GLU A 200 18.30 15.12 5.88
CA GLU A 200 19.54 15.77 5.47
C GLU A 200 19.32 16.82 4.37
N LEU A 201 18.40 16.55 3.43
CA LEU A 201 18.03 17.50 2.37
C LEU A 201 17.35 18.74 2.96
N THR A 202 16.37 18.54 3.85
CA THR A 202 15.67 19.68 4.47
C THR A 202 16.57 20.50 5.38
N ALA A 203 17.51 19.86 6.10
CA ALA A 203 18.53 20.57 6.87
C ALA A 203 19.46 21.44 6.01
N GLN A 204 19.60 21.14 4.71
CA GLN A 204 20.35 21.96 3.73
C GLN A 204 19.47 23.05 3.08
N GLY A 205 18.21 23.19 3.49
CA GLY A 205 17.25 24.15 2.95
C GLY A 205 16.50 23.68 1.70
N ILE A 206 16.70 22.45 1.24
CA ILE A 206 15.95 21.86 0.12
C ILE A 206 14.57 21.50 0.65
N ALA A 207 13.51 21.97 -0.03
CA ALA A 207 12.15 21.56 0.28
C ALA A 207 11.84 20.18 -0.32
N VAL A 208 10.97 19.41 0.34
CA VAL A 208 10.52 18.11 -0.15
C VAL A 208 9.00 18.09 -0.20
N ILE A 209 8.41 17.81 -1.36
CA ILE A 209 7.01 17.37 -1.48
C ILE A 209 7.02 15.86 -1.41
N TYR A 210 6.46 15.30 -0.34
CA TYR A 210 6.40 13.86 -0.10
C TYR A 210 4.99 13.34 -0.28
N ILE A 211 4.78 12.52 -1.28
CA ILE A 211 3.47 11.94 -1.57
C ILE A 211 3.47 10.51 -1.09
N SER A 212 2.59 10.22 -0.16
CA SER A 212 2.35 8.86 0.35
C SER A 212 0.88 8.72 0.75
N HIS A 213 0.41 7.50 0.74
CA HIS A 213 -0.87 7.12 1.33
C HIS A 213 -0.69 6.47 2.71
N ARG A 214 0.56 6.32 3.19
CA ARG A 214 0.92 5.73 4.48
C ARG A 214 1.04 6.83 5.52
N LEU A 215 0.07 6.87 6.43
CA LEU A 215 -0.01 7.91 7.46
C LEU A 215 1.17 7.87 8.44
N GLU A 216 1.67 6.67 8.76
CA GLU A 216 2.86 6.47 9.62
C GLU A 216 4.12 7.14 9.06
N GLU A 217 4.32 7.12 7.74
CA GLU A 217 5.43 7.81 7.10
C GLU A 217 5.31 9.32 7.27
N ILE A 218 4.10 9.84 7.11
CA ILE A 218 3.80 11.26 7.26
C ILE A 218 4.09 11.75 8.68
N GLU A 219 3.67 11.00 9.69
CA GLU A 219 3.92 11.32 11.10
C GLU A 219 5.43 11.34 11.44
N ARG A 220 6.22 10.49 10.77
CA ARG A 220 7.66 10.37 11.04
C ARG A 220 8.51 11.46 10.41
N ILE A 221 8.14 11.96 9.24
CA ILE A 221 9.00 12.88 8.48
C ILE A 221 8.34 14.21 8.11
N GLY A 222 7.00 14.29 8.10
CA GLY A 222 6.26 15.45 7.62
C GLY A 222 6.29 16.62 8.59
N ASP A 223 6.36 17.84 8.05
CA ASP A 223 6.17 19.09 8.79
C ASP A 223 4.75 19.61 8.60
N ARG A 224 4.29 19.66 7.35
CA ARG A 224 2.95 20.14 6.97
C ARG A 224 2.29 19.21 5.98
N ILE A 225 0.95 19.24 5.94
CA ILE A 225 0.12 18.36 5.13
C ILE A 225 -0.84 19.17 4.28
N THR A 226 -1.01 18.77 3.03
CA THR A 226 -2.16 19.13 2.19
C THR A 226 -2.92 17.86 1.82
N VAL A 227 -4.22 17.83 2.09
CA VAL A 227 -5.10 16.71 1.75
C VAL A 227 -5.84 17.02 0.47
N LEU A 228 -5.68 16.14 -0.53
CA LEU A 228 -6.42 16.18 -1.80
C LEU A 228 -7.57 15.18 -1.77
N LYS A 229 -8.73 15.62 -2.22
CA LYS A 229 -9.90 14.78 -2.41
C LYS A 229 -10.66 15.22 -3.65
N ASP A 230 -11.01 14.28 -4.52
CA ASP A 230 -11.80 14.50 -5.74
C ASP A 230 -11.27 15.67 -6.61
N GLY A 231 -9.95 15.86 -6.64
CA GLY A 231 -9.27 16.90 -7.40
C GLY A 231 -9.17 18.27 -6.71
N ALA A 232 -9.63 18.42 -5.47
CA ALA A 232 -9.57 19.65 -4.71
C ALA A 232 -8.73 19.50 -3.43
N SER A 233 -8.13 20.61 -2.94
CA SER A 233 -7.50 20.66 -1.62
C SER A 233 -8.58 20.88 -0.55
N VAL A 234 -8.84 19.87 0.29
CA VAL A 234 -9.83 19.91 1.38
C VAL A 234 -9.22 20.33 2.72
N GLY A 235 -7.89 20.23 2.85
CA GLY A 235 -7.11 20.77 3.96
C GLY A 235 -5.73 21.14 3.44
N SER A 236 -5.22 22.33 3.74
CA SER A 236 -3.93 22.81 3.24
C SER A 236 -3.10 23.41 4.37
N GLY A 237 -1.82 23.07 4.41
CA GLY A 237 -0.86 23.60 5.38
C GLY A 237 -1.09 23.16 6.82
N LEU A 238 -1.79 22.05 7.03
CA LEU A 238 -2.01 21.44 8.35
C LEU A 238 -0.65 21.00 8.94
N ARG A 239 -0.41 21.28 10.21
CA ARG A 239 0.82 20.84 10.86
C ARG A 239 0.70 19.40 11.30
N VAL A 240 1.71 18.57 10.98
CA VAL A 240 1.71 17.13 11.35
C VAL A 240 1.62 16.96 12.86
N ASP A 241 2.38 17.72 13.64
CA ASP A 241 2.41 17.66 15.11
C ASP A 241 1.12 18.11 15.80
N GLN A 242 0.18 18.73 15.07
CA GLN A 242 -1.09 19.26 15.59
C GLN A 242 -2.31 18.59 14.98
N THR A 243 -2.13 17.74 13.97
CA THR A 243 -3.23 17.11 13.24
C THR A 243 -3.12 15.59 13.37
N PRO A 244 -3.78 14.98 14.36
CA PRO A 244 -3.72 13.55 14.55
C PRO A 244 -4.33 12.79 13.36
N THR A 245 -3.84 11.59 13.12
CA THR A 245 -4.27 10.70 12.01
C THR A 245 -5.79 10.57 11.90
N ARG A 246 -6.49 10.49 13.04
CA ARG A 246 -7.97 10.43 13.10
C ARG A 246 -8.68 11.63 12.44
N GLU A 247 -8.03 12.79 12.33
CA GLU A 247 -8.58 13.97 11.67
C GLU A 247 -8.26 14.01 10.17
N LEU A 248 -7.17 13.35 9.74
CA LEU A 248 -6.78 13.24 8.34
C LEU A 248 -7.65 12.26 7.55
N ILE A 249 -8.02 11.14 8.18
CA ILE A 249 -8.83 10.09 7.52
C ILE A 249 -10.17 10.64 7.00
N PRO A 250 -10.98 11.38 7.79
CA PRO A 250 -12.21 12.00 7.27
C PRO A 250 -11.99 12.97 6.13
N LEU A 251 -10.92 13.75 6.17
CA LEU A 251 -10.56 14.66 5.08
C LEU A 251 -10.26 13.89 3.79
N MET A 252 -9.58 12.73 3.89
CA MET A 252 -9.25 11.89 2.74
C MET A 252 -10.47 11.12 2.22
N THR A 253 -11.28 10.53 3.10
CA THR A 253 -12.38 9.63 2.75
C THR A 253 -13.72 10.34 2.62
N GLY A 254 -13.95 11.39 3.41
CA GLY A 254 -15.24 12.07 3.57
C GLY A 254 -16.21 11.35 4.51
N SER A 255 -15.73 10.35 5.24
CA SER A 255 -16.48 9.57 6.22
C SER A 255 -15.87 9.76 7.61
N ASP A 256 -16.68 9.79 8.67
CA ASP A 256 -16.18 9.91 10.04
C ASP A 256 -15.35 8.69 10.47
N VAL A 257 -14.29 8.92 11.27
CA VAL A 257 -13.32 7.90 11.73
C VAL A 257 -13.98 6.79 12.56
N GLU A 258 -15.09 7.06 13.24
CA GLU A 258 -15.84 6.04 13.98
C GLU A 258 -16.38 4.90 13.08
N GLN A 259 -16.23 5.01 11.75
CA GLN A 259 -16.69 4.03 10.75
C GLN A 259 -15.56 3.33 9.99
N VAL A 260 -14.29 3.49 10.37
CA VAL A 260 -13.18 2.77 9.69
C VAL A 260 -13.35 1.27 9.85
N PHE A 261 -13.66 0.81 11.06
CA PHE A 261 -13.97 -0.59 11.30
C PHE A 261 -15.48 -0.77 11.50
N PRO A 262 -16.12 -1.67 10.73
CA PRO A 262 -17.54 -1.95 10.88
C PRO A 262 -17.86 -2.50 12.28
N LYS A 263 -19.05 -2.22 12.78
CA LYS A 263 -19.52 -2.76 14.08
C LYS A 263 -19.51 -4.28 14.06
N ARG A 264 -19.03 -4.88 15.14
CA ARG A 264 -19.02 -6.33 15.34
C ARG A 264 -20.43 -6.82 15.59
N ALA A 265 -20.85 -7.86 14.85
CA ALA A 265 -22.06 -8.58 15.17
C ALA A 265 -21.77 -9.56 16.31
N PRO A 266 -22.65 -9.75 17.29
CA PRO A 266 -22.45 -10.73 18.34
C PRO A 266 -22.44 -12.13 17.75
N ILE A 267 -21.43 -12.92 18.12
CA ILE A 267 -21.35 -14.35 17.73
C ILE A 267 -22.36 -15.11 18.57
N ALA A 268 -23.17 -15.97 17.94
CA ALA A 268 -24.10 -16.80 18.68
C ALA A 268 -23.34 -17.74 19.64
N ALA A 269 -23.80 -17.84 20.88
CA ALA A 269 -23.13 -18.63 21.91
C ALA A 269 -23.00 -20.12 21.53
N ASP A 270 -23.93 -20.63 20.72
CA ASP A 270 -24.02 -21.97 20.19
C ASP A 270 -23.45 -22.13 18.78
N ALA A 271 -22.78 -21.08 18.24
CA ALA A 271 -22.16 -21.14 16.92
C ALA A 271 -21.19 -22.33 16.82
N PRO A 272 -21.33 -23.20 15.81
CA PRO A 272 -20.49 -24.39 15.68
C PRO A 272 -19.04 -24.02 15.37
N VAL A 273 -18.09 -24.80 15.90
CA VAL A 273 -16.68 -24.72 15.49
C VAL A 273 -16.56 -25.25 14.06
N VAL A 274 -16.05 -24.41 13.18
CA VAL A 274 -15.87 -24.72 11.75
C VAL A 274 -14.43 -25.11 11.46
N LEU A 275 -13.46 -24.37 11.99
CA LEU A 275 -12.02 -24.66 11.88
C LEU A 275 -11.48 -25.02 13.27
N GLU A 276 -10.77 -26.14 13.35
CA GLU A 276 -10.05 -26.58 14.54
C GLU A 276 -8.60 -26.93 14.16
N VAL A 277 -7.66 -26.35 14.84
CA VAL A 277 -6.21 -26.56 14.70
C VAL A 277 -5.67 -27.04 16.04
N GLU A 278 -5.01 -28.19 16.06
CA GLU A 278 -4.49 -28.81 17.28
C GLU A 278 -3.00 -29.13 17.12
N GLY A 279 -2.17 -28.51 17.96
CA GLY A 279 -0.73 -28.79 18.07
C GLY A 279 0.04 -28.60 16.76
N LEU A 280 -0.43 -27.71 15.87
CA LEU A 280 0.15 -27.52 14.55
C LEU A 280 1.58 -26.96 14.65
N SER A 281 2.51 -27.61 13.95
CA SER A 281 3.92 -27.20 13.94
C SER A 281 4.52 -27.29 12.55
N LEU A 282 5.45 -26.37 12.26
CA LEU A 282 6.29 -26.39 11.06
C LEU A 282 7.73 -26.12 11.47
N ALA A 283 8.59 -27.12 11.27
CA ALA A 283 9.98 -27.07 11.71
C ALA A 283 10.71 -25.78 11.28
N GLY A 284 11.31 -25.08 12.25
CA GLY A 284 12.05 -23.83 12.04
C GLY A 284 11.19 -22.60 11.75
N LYS A 285 9.85 -22.68 11.91
CA LYS A 285 8.94 -21.58 11.66
C LYS A 285 7.98 -21.32 12.84
N PHE A 286 7.25 -22.32 13.31
CA PHE A 286 6.35 -22.20 14.43
C PHE A 286 6.12 -23.56 15.10
N GLU A 287 5.68 -23.56 16.35
CA GLU A 287 5.55 -24.76 17.17
C GLU A 287 4.28 -24.71 18.04
N ASP A 288 3.58 -25.85 18.11
CA ASP A 288 2.44 -26.13 19.02
C ASP A 288 1.30 -25.09 18.94
N VAL A 289 0.94 -24.67 17.73
CA VAL A 289 -0.15 -23.71 17.53
C VAL A 289 -1.49 -24.44 17.57
N SER A 290 -2.35 -24.01 18.50
CA SER A 290 -3.72 -24.52 18.66
C SER A 290 -4.71 -23.37 18.65
N LEU A 291 -5.77 -23.47 17.84
CA LEU A 291 -6.85 -22.49 17.76
C LEU A 291 -8.14 -23.12 17.21
N THR A 292 -9.24 -22.44 17.48
CA THR A 292 -10.54 -22.78 16.86
C THR A 292 -11.12 -21.52 16.22
N VAL A 293 -11.98 -21.67 15.20
CA VAL A 293 -12.78 -20.57 14.64
C VAL A 293 -14.21 -21.04 14.49
N ARG A 294 -15.15 -20.29 15.02
CA ARG A 294 -16.59 -20.58 14.94
C ARG A 294 -17.22 -19.97 13.69
N ALA A 295 -18.38 -20.49 13.30
CA ALA A 295 -19.15 -19.87 12.24
C ALA A 295 -19.48 -18.41 12.58
N GLY A 296 -19.17 -17.50 11.67
CA GLY A 296 -19.39 -16.06 11.86
C GLY A 296 -18.33 -15.34 12.72
N GLU A 297 -17.31 -16.05 13.17
CA GLU A 297 -16.22 -15.47 13.98
C GLU A 297 -15.05 -15.02 13.10
N ILE A 298 -14.44 -13.89 13.49
CA ILE A 298 -13.18 -13.44 12.93
C ILE A 298 -12.11 -13.57 14.04
N VAL A 299 -11.14 -14.43 13.81
CA VAL A 299 -9.97 -14.62 14.69
C VAL A 299 -8.75 -13.96 14.05
N GLY A 300 -8.06 -13.12 14.80
CA GLY A 300 -6.84 -12.45 14.36
C GLY A 300 -5.58 -13.12 14.86
N LEU A 301 -4.51 -13.13 14.07
CA LEU A 301 -3.16 -13.45 14.54
C LEU A 301 -2.36 -12.14 14.59
N ALA A 302 -2.04 -11.65 15.79
CA ALA A 302 -1.31 -10.42 16.03
C ALA A 302 0.14 -10.72 16.44
N GLY A 303 1.09 -9.93 15.95
CA GLY A 303 2.52 -10.10 16.27
C GLY A 303 3.41 -9.32 15.32
N LEU A 304 4.70 -9.30 15.55
CA LEU A 304 5.66 -8.62 14.68
C LEU A 304 5.84 -9.35 13.34
N VAL A 305 6.35 -8.62 12.34
CA VAL A 305 6.75 -9.21 11.05
C VAL A 305 7.81 -10.30 11.29
N GLY A 306 7.64 -11.46 10.66
CA GLY A 306 8.54 -12.60 10.82
C GLY A 306 8.21 -13.53 12.01
N SER A 307 7.15 -13.27 12.78
CA SER A 307 6.73 -14.13 13.91
C SER A 307 6.12 -15.48 13.51
N GLY A 308 6.02 -15.82 12.22
CA GLY A 308 5.49 -17.09 11.73
C GLY A 308 4.01 -17.10 11.36
N ARG A 309 3.33 -15.96 11.39
CA ARG A 309 1.87 -15.84 11.16
C ARG A 309 1.45 -16.34 9.77
N SER A 310 2.11 -15.86 8.70
CA SER A 310 1.80 -16.27 7.33
C SER A 310 2.07 -17.76 7.13
N GLU A 311 3.15 -18.29 7.70
CA GLU A 311 3.45 -19.73 7.64
C GLU A 311 2.39 -20.58 8.34
N ILE A 312 1.76 -20.10 9.43
CA ILE A 312 0.62 -20.76 10.07
C ILE A 312 -0.55 -20.82 9.10
N LEU A 313 -0.92 -19.69 8.45
CA LEU A 313 -2.02 -19.65 7.48
C LEU A 313 -1.77 -20.57 6.29
N GLU A 314 -0.57 -20.52 5.71
CA GLU A 314 -0.15 -21.36 4.59
C GLU A 314 -0.18 -22.85 4.95
N THR A 315 0.15 -23.20 6.21
CA THR A 315 0.12 -24.59 6.69
C THR A 315 -1.31 -25.07 6.90
N ILE A 316 -2.19 -24.24 7.45
CA ILE A 316 -3.63 -24.54 7.59
C ILE A 316 -4.26 -24.78 6.20
N TYR A 317 -3.92 -23.96 5.22
CA TYR A 317 -4.39 -24.10 3.84
C TYR A 317 -3.77 -25.28 3.08
N GLY A 318 -2.72 -25.90 3.63
CA GLY A 318 -2.03 -27.01 2.99
C GLY A 318 -1.02 -26.61 1.91
N HIS A 319 -0.63 -25.33 1.81
CA HIS A 319 0.46 -24.89 0.96
C HIS A 319 1.82 -25.37 1.52
N ARG A 320 1.96 -25.35 2.85
CA ARG A 320 3.09 -25.98 3.56
C ARG A 320 2.64 -27.25 4.26
N LYS A 321 3.52 -28.23 4.33
CA LYS A 321 3.26 -29.50 4.99
C LYS A 321 3.64 -29.40 6.46
N ALA A 322 2.67 -29.47 7.37
CA ALA A 322 2.91 -29.54 8.80
C ALA A 322 3.87 -30.67 9.18
N THR A 323 4.73 -30.42 10.17
CA THR A 323 5.62 -31.44 10.76
C THR A 323 4.94 -32.18 11.91
N ALA A 324 3.97 -31.53 12.58
CA ALA A 324 3.14 -32.14 13.62
C ALA A 324 1.78 -31.43 13.68
N GLY A 325 0.83 -32.02 14.41
CA GLY A 325 -0.50 -31.49 14.63
C GLY A 325 -1.50 -31.82 13.52
N THR A 326 -2.73 -31.33 13.71
CA THR A 326 -3.86 -31.60 12.80
C THR A 326 -4.67 -30.34 12.54
N VAL A 327 -5.26 -30.27 11.34
CA VAL A 327 -6.25 -29.26 10.95
C VAL A 327 -7.55 -29.99 10.62
N LYS A 328 -8.65 -29.56 11.23
CA LYS A 328 -9.98 -30.10 10.96
C LYS A 328 -10.93 -29.00 10.51
N VAL A 329 -11.76 -29.30 9.52
CA VAL A 329 -12.84 -28.43 9.05
C VAL A 329 -14.15 -29.19 9.14
N HIS A 330 -15.13 -28.63 9.83
CA HIS A 330 -16.38 -29.33 10.17
C HIS A 330 -16.15 -30.74 10.76
N GLY A 331 -15.13 -30.88 11.63
CA GLY A 331 -14.74 -32.15 12.24
C GLY A 331 -14.00 -33.13 11.33
N THR A 332 -13.81 -32.80 10.05
CA THR A 332 -13.06 -33.65 9.09
C THR A 332 -11.60 -33.21 9.05
N THR A 333 -10.68 -34.13 9.32
CA THR A 333 -9.24 -33.86 9.28
C THR A 333 -8.75 -33.69 7.85
N LEU A 334 -8.04 -32.58 7.60
CA LEU A 334 -7.41 -32.30 6.31
C LEU A 334 -6.09 -33.07 6.17
N LYS A 335 -5.74 -33.42 4.92
CA LYS A 335 -4.47 -34.04 4.60
C LYS A 335 -3.35 -32.97 4.64
N PRO A 336 -2.31 -33.13 5.48
CA PRO A 336 -1.23 -32.17 5.55
C PRO A 336 -0.51 -31.96 4.22
N GLY A 337 -0.32 -30.70 3.82
CA GLY A 337 0.34 -30.33 2.57
C GLY A 337 -0.52 -30.54 1.32
N SER A 338 -1.84 -30.51 1.43
CA SER A 338 -2.78 -30.70 0.32
C SER A 338 -3.74 -29.51 0.18
N VAL A 339 -3.42 -28.56 -0.70
CA VAL A 339 -4.31 -27.45 -1.06
C VAL A 339 -5.64 -27.98 -1.64
N SER A 340 -5.59 -29.04 -2.41
CA SER A 340 -6.80 -29.64 -3.00
C SER A 340 -7.79 -30.15 -1.93
N ASP A 341 -7.26 -30.72 -0.83
CA ASP A 341 -8.07 -31.15 0.31
C ASP A 341 -8.71 -29.96 1.04
N ALA A 342 -7.92 -28.90 1.26
CA ALA A 342 -8.40 -27.69 1.90
C ALA A 342 -9.50 -27.00 1.07
N VAL A 343 -9.28 -26.81 -0.22
CA VAL A 343 -10.30 -26.27 -1.13
C VAL A 343 -11.55 -27.16 -1.18
N GLY A 344 -11.37 -28.48 -1.24
CA GLY A 344 -12.48 -29.45 -1.22
C GLY A 344 -13.28 -29.44 0.10
N ALA A 345 -12.68 -28.96 1.20
CA ALA A 345 -13.32 -28.75 2.49
C ALA A 345 -13.80 -27.30 2.71
N ASP A 346 -13.99 -26.55 1.63
CA ASP A 346 -14.45 -25.16 1.63
C ASP A 346 -13.54 -24.17 2.36
N VAL A 347 -12.22 -24.42 2.37
CA VAL A 347 -11.21 -23.45 2.87
C VAL A 347 -10.68 -22.61 1.72
N GLY A 348 -10.71 -21.30 1.86
CA GLY A 348 -10.14 -20.35 0.92
C GLY A 348 -8.97 -19.57 1.53
N LEU A 349 -7.95 -19.24 0.72
CA LEU A 349 -6.82 -18.40 1.10
C LEU A 349 -6.73 -17.16 0.20
N SER A 350 -6.62 -15.98 0.81
CA SER A 350 -6.13 -14.77 0.17
C SER A 350 -4.69 -14.55 0.64
N PRO A 351 -3.66 -14.78 -0.21
CA PRO A 351 -2.27 -14.69 0.20
C PRO A 351 -1.79 -13.25 0.29
N GLU A 352 -0.68 -13.02 1.01
CA GLU A 352 -0.03 -11.73 1.21
C GLU A 352 0.34 -11.06 -0.13
N GLU A 353 1.04 -11.78 -1.02
CA GLU A 353 1.49 -11.26 -2.31
C GLU A 353 0.44 -11.45 -3.40
N ARG A 354 -0.52 -10.53 -3.44
CA ARG A 354 -1.65 -10.54 -4.38
C ARG A 354 -1.23 -10.73 -5.83
N LYS A 355 -0.17 -10.02 -6.27
CA LYS A 355 0.24 -9.98 -7.68
C LYS A 355 0.97 -11.24 -8.15
N SER A 356 1.75 -11.85 -7.27
CA SER A 356 2.60 -13.01 -7.61
C SER A 356 1.98 -14.35 -7.20
N GLN A 357 1.14 -14.36 -6.15
CA GLN A 357 0.56 -15.56 -5.57
C GLN A 357 -0.97 -15.64 -5.73
N GLY A 358 -1.63 -14.47 -5.70
CA GLY A 358 -3.11 -14.42 -5.63
C GLY A 358 -3.82 -14.37 -6.98
N LEU A 359 -3.22 -13.73 -8.00
CA LEU A 359 -3.91 -13.41 -9.25
C LEU A 359 -3.09 -13.76 -10.49
N LEU A 360 -3.77 -14.23 -11.51
CA LEU A 360 -3.27 -14.35 -12.88
C LEU A 360 -3.48 -12.99 -13.57
N LEU A 361 -2.48 -12.10 -13.50
CA LEU A 361 -2.63 -10.68 -13.88
C LEU A 361 -2.95 -10.47 -15.36
N GLU A 362 -2.43 -11.32 -16.24
CA GLU A 362 -2.67 -11.25 -17.69
C GLU A 362 -4.00 -11.89 -18.12
N GLU A 363 -4.68 -12.57 -17.19
CA GLU A 363 -5.97 -13.19 -17.44
C GLU A 363 -7.12 -12.22 -17.10
N PRO A 364 -8.29 -12.41 -17.76
CA PRO A 364 -9.48 -11.61 -17.48
C PRO A 364 -10.03 -11.89 -16.08
N ILE A 365 -10.81 -10.94 -15.57
CA ILE A 365 -11.41 -10.99 -14.22
C ILE A 365 -12.17 -12.28 -14.00
N TYR A 366 -13.01 -12.73 -14.98
CA TYR A 366 -13.84 -13.92 -14.79
C TYR A 366 -13.03 -15.19 -14.55
N ARG A 367 -11.88 -15.35 -15.21
CA ARG A 367 -11.00 -16.51 -15.00
C ARG A 367 -10.36 -16.50 -13.62
N ASN A 368 -9.97 -15.33 -13.13
CA ASN A 368 -9.46 -15.17 -11.76
C ASN A 368 -10.53 -15.48 -10.73
N ALA A 369 -11.76 -15.02 -10.94
CA ALA A 369 -12.86 -15.20 -10.02
C ALA A 369 -13.38 -16.65 -9.96
N THR A 370 -13.27 -17.42 -11.05
CA THR A 370 -13.76 -18.82 -11.10
C THR A 370 -12.65 -19.86 -10.91
N LEU A 371 -11.40 -19.44 -10.74
CA LEU A 371 -10.21 -20.31 -10.70
C LEU A 371 -10.33 -21.47 -9.69
N ALA A 372 -10.90 -21.25 -8.51
CA ALA A 372 -11.07 -22.27 -7.49
C ALA A 372 -12.25 -23.24 -7.77
N THR A 373 -13.12 -22.89 -8.74
CA THR A 373 -14.37 -23.62 -9.03
C THR A 373 -14.59 -23.89 -10.52
N PHE A 374 -13.56 -23.78 -11.33
CA PHE A 374 -13.69 -23.94 -12.79
C PHE A 374 -14.35 -25.28 -13.18
N THR A 375 -14.16 -26.35 -12.41
CA THR A 375 -14.79 -27.66 -12.63
C THR A 375 -16.32 -27.61 -12.53
N ARG A 376 -16.88 -26.70 -11.71
CA ARG A 376 -18.32 -26.44 -11.60
C ARG A 376 -18.91 -25.87 -12.89
N PHE A 377 -18.10 -25.18 -13.67
CA PHE A 377 -18.46 -24.59 -14.96
C PHE A 377 -18.10 -25.49 -16.15
N ALA A 378 -17.54 -26.70 -15.89
CA ALA A 378 -17.19 -27.65 -16.94
C ALA A 378 -18.36 -28.59 -17.25
N LYS A 379 -18.66 -28.78 -18.55
CA LYS A 379 -19.62 -29.76 -19.04
C LYS A 379 -18.97 -30.58 -20.14
N GLY A 380 -18.88 -31.87 -19.96
CA GLY A 380 -18.30 -32.78 -20.96
C GLY A 380 -16.83 -32.49 -21.29
N GLY A 381 -16.06 -31.96 -20.32
CA GLY A 381 -14.66 -31.59 -20.52
C GLY A 381 -14.42 -30.18 -21.13
N LEU A 382 -15.47 -29.45 -21.44
CA LEU A 382 -15.41 -28.07 -21.94
C LEU A 382 -15.90 -27.07 -20.89
N LEU A 383 -15.26 -25.91 -20.79
CA LEU A 383 -15.67 -24.84 -19.90
C LEU A 383 -16.80 -24.01 -20.52
N ASP A 384 -17.84 -23.75 -19.74
CA ASP A 384 -18.93 -22.83 -20.07
C ASP A 384 -18.52 -21.40 -19.66
N GLU A 385 -17.72 -20.74 -20.50
CA GLU A 385 -17.25 -19.36 -20.23
C GLU A 385 -18.41 -18.36 -20.08
N ALA A 386 -19.56 -18.61 -20.68
CA ALA A 386 -20.72 -17.74 -20.50
C ALA A 386 -21.29 -17.85 -19.07
N ALA A 387 -21.28 -19.05 -18.50
CA ALA A 387 -21.67 -19.27 -17.11
C ALA A 387 -20.65 -18.65 -16.14
N GLU A 388 -19.35 -18.78 -16.41
CA GLU A 388 -18.29 -18.13 -15.62
C GLU A 388 -18.46 -16.60 -15.60
N ARG A 389 -18.68 -15.99 -16.76
CA ARG A 389 -18.91 -14.54 -16.88
C ARG A 389 -20.17 -14.09 -16.14
N ARG A 390 -21.26 -14.88 -16.18
CA ARG A 390 -22.50 -14.56 -15.45
C ARG A 390 -22.26 -14.59 -13.94
N ALA A 391 -21.67 -15.66 -13.42
CA ALA A 391 -21.37 -15.79 -12.00
C ALA A 391 -20.43 -14.67 -11.51
N THR A 392 -19.39 -14.37 -12.29
CA THR A 392 -18.46 -13.27 -11.98
C THR A 392 -19.19 -11.93 -11.97
N LYS A 393 -20.03 -11.64 -12.97
CA LYS A 393 -20.76 -10.36 -13.06
C LYS A 393 -21.70 -10.15 -11.86
N GLU A 394 -22.30 -11.21 -11.35
CA GLU A 394 -23.12 -11.18 -10.14
C GLU A 394 -22.27 -10.79 -8.93
N GLN A 395 -21.12 -11.42 -8.72
CA GLN A 395 -20.22 -11.07 -7.61
C GLN A 395 -19.59 -9.69 -7.75
N MET A 396 -19.28 -9.26 -8.98
CA MET A 396 -18.81 -7.89 -9.23
C MET A 396 -19.82 -6.86 -8.75
N LYS A 397 -21.12 -7.12 -8.93
CA LYS A 397 -22.19 -6.25 -8.44
C LYS A 397 -22.27 -6.27 -6.91
N ASN A 398 -22.20 -7.47 -6.29
CA ASN A 398 -22.29 -7.62 -4.83
C ASN A 398 -21.12 -6.95 -4.10
N LEU A 399 -19.94 -6.95 -4.72
CA LEU A 399 -18.71 -6.37 -4.16
C LEU A 399 -18.43 -4.92 -4.62
N ASP A 400 -19.37 -4.31 -5.37
CA ASP A 400 -19.16 -3.01 -6.03
C ASP A 400 -17.80 -2.92 -6.72
N LEU A 401 -17.46 -3.92 -7.54
CA LEU A 401 -16.21 -3.96 -8.28
C LEU A 401 -16.34 -3.10 -9.55
N ARG A 402 -15.42 -2.16 -9.73
CA ARG A 402 -15.46 -1.20 -10.84
C ARG A 402 -14.15 -1.21 -11.64
N PRO A 403 -14.24 -1.20 -12.99
CA PRO A 403 -15.46 -1.31 -13.81
C PRO A 403 -16.02 -2.75 -13.81
N ALA A 404 -17.36 -2.88 -13.95
CA ALA A 404 -18.08 -4.15 -13.92
C ALA A 404 -18.00 -4.90 -15.27
N GLU A 405 -16.79 -5.16 -15.73
CA GLU A 405 -16.45 -5.76 -17.02
C GLU A 405 -15.72 -7.10 -16.83
N PRO A 406 -16.38 -8.27 -16.85
CA PRO A 406 -15.76 -9.56 -16.56
C PRO A 406 -14.59 -9.93 -17.49
N ASN A 407 -14.59 -9.41 -18.73
CA ASN A 407 -13.54 -9.67 -19.73
C ASN A 407 -12.31 -8.76 -19.57
N ARG A 408 -12.34 -7.78 -18.68
CA ARG A 408 -11.21 -6.85 -18.49
C ARG A 408 -10.01 -7.58 -17.91
N ILE A 409 -8.83 -7.24 -18.38
CA ILE A 409 -7.56 -7.82 -17.89
C ILE A 409 -7.28 -7.34 -16.47
N THR A 410 -6.98 -8.28 -15.58
CA THR A 410 -6.89 -8.06 -14.13
C THR A 410 -5.80 -7.05 -13.75
N ARG A 411 -4.66 -7.03 -14.44
CA ARG A 411 -3.57 -6.07 -14.16
C ARG A 411 -3.96 -4.59 -14.32
N THR A 412 -5.03 -4.30 -15.08
CA THR A 412 -5.49 -2.92 -15.33
C THR A 412 -6.35 -2.35 -14.21
N LEU A 413 -6.61 -3.12 -13.16
CA LEU A 413 -7.45 -2.72 -12.03
C LEU A 413 -6.61 -2.11 -10.90
N SER A 414 -7.25 -1.23 -10.10
CA SER A 414 -6.68 -0.76 -8.84
C SER A 414 -6.45 -1.89 -7.83
N GLY A 415 -5.58 -1.67 -6.84
CA GLY A 415 -5.28 -2.63 -5.80
C GLY A 415 -6.52 -3.13 -5.04
N GLY A 416 -7.43 -2.22 -4.66
CA GLY A 416 -8.69 -2.58 -3.99
C GLY A 416 -9.59 -3.45 -4.86
N ASN A 417 -9.72 -3.15 -6.16
CA ASN A 417 -10.51 -3.99 -7.08
C ASN A 417 -9.85 -5.36 -7.32
N GLN A 418 -8.53 -5.45 -7.37
CA GLN A 418 -7.82 -6.73 -7.42
C GLN A 418 -8.08 -7.57 -6.16
N GLN A 419 -8.10 -6.95 -4.98
CA GLN A 419 -8.44 -7.62 -3.72
C GLN A 419 -9.87 -8.15 -3.73
N LYS A 420 -10.82 -7.34 -4.21
CA LYS A 420 -12.22 -7.75 -4.37
C LYS A 420 -12.38 -8.97 -5.31
N ILE A 421 -11.52 -9.13 -6.34
CA ILE A 421 -11.53 -10.31 -7.21
C ILE A 421 -11.12 -11.57 -6.42
N MET A 422 -10.12 -11.47 -5.54
CA MET A 422 -9.74 -12.61 -4.69
C MET A 422 -10.87 -13.02 -3.76
N LEU A 423 -11.57 -12.05 -3.15
CA LEU A 423 -12.78 -12.33 -2.35
C LEU A 423 -13.90 -12.92 -3.20
N ALA A 424 -14.14 -12.40 -4.42
CA ALA A 424 -15.13 -12.93 -5.35
C ALA A 424 -14.89 -14.40 -5.68
N ARG A 425 -13.63 -14.83 -5.84
CA ARG A 425 -13.25 -16.23 -6.05
C ARG A 425 -13.83 -17.14 -4.98
N TRP A 426 -13.64 -16.77 -3.72
CA TRP A 426 -14.07 -17.58 -2.59
C TRP A 426 -15.58 -17.51 -2.34
N LEU A 427 -16.21 -16.39 -2.69
CA LEU A 427 -17.66 -16.26 -2.71
C LEU A 427 -18.32 -17.16 -3.78
N ILE A 428 -17.75 -17.19 -5.00
CA ILE A 428 -18.22 -18.09 -6.07
C ILE A 428 -18.03 -19.56 -5.66
N HIS A 429 -16.95 -19.86 -4.93
CA HIS A 429 -16.69 -21.18 -4.40
C HIS A 429 -17.73 -21.59 -3.35
N GLY A 430 -18.19 -20.66 -2.52
CA GLY A 430 -19.07 -20.92 -1.38
C GLY A 430 -18.31 -21.30 -0.12
N THR A 431 -17.10 -20.74 0.02
CA THR A 431 -16.14 -21.00 1.11
C THR A 431 -16.77 -20.80 2.49
N LYS A 432 -16.47 -21.73 3.41
CA LYS A 432 -16.92 -21.72 4.82
C LYS A 432 -15.83 -21.25 5.79
N VAL A 433 -14.57 -21.45 5.42
CA VAL A 433 -13.41 -20.93 6.15
C VAL A 433 -12.60 -20.04 5.22
N LEU A 434 -12.43 -18.77 5.57
CA LEU A 434 -11.64 -17.82 4.78
C LEU A 434 -10.41 -17.40 5.56
N VAL A 435 -9.25 -17.67 4.99
CA VAL A 435 -7.95 -17.33 5.53
C VAL A 435 -7.41 -16.11 4.78
N LEU A 436 -7.14 -15.01 5.49
CA LEU A 436 -6.75 -13.73 4.94
C LEU A 436 -5.36 -13.34 5.45
N ASP A 437 -4.41 -13.27 4.54
CA ASP A 437 -3.06 -12.81 4.83
C ASP A 437 -2.88 -11.41 4.22
N GLU A 438 -2.66 -10.40 5.07
CA GLU A 438 -2.50 -8.99 4.69
C GLU A 438 -3.61 -8.49 3.74
N PRO A 439 -4.91 -8.59 4.12
CA PRO A 439 -6.02 -8.37 3.18
C PRO A 439 -6.09 -6.97 2.57
N THR A 440 -5.44 -5.98 3.19
CA THR A 440 -5.46 -4.58 2.73
C THR A 440 -4.10 -4.06 2.31
N ARG A 441 -3.07 -4.92 2.25
CA ARG A 441 -1.72 -4.52 1.83
C ARG A 441 -1.71 -3.92 0.43
N GLY A 442 -1.16 -2.71 0.30
CA GLY A 442 -1.10 -1.97 -0.97
C GLY A 442 -2.47 -1.56 -1.52
N VAL A 443 -3.44 -1.39 -0.64
CA VAL A 443 -4.77 -0.86 -0.92
C VAL A 443 -4.89 0.52 -0.30
N ASP A 444 -5.52 1.46 -1.00
CA ASP A 444 -5.73 2.81 -0.45
C ASP A 444 -6.75 2.82 0.70
N VAL A 445 -6.69 3.88 1.53
CA VAL A 445 -7.49 3.98 2.76
C VAL A 445 -9.01 3.83 2.51
N GLY A 446 -9.53 4.37 1.41
CA GLY A 446 -10.96 4.25 1.10
C GLY A 446 -11.35 2.82 0.74
N ALA A 447 -10.55 2.15 -0.08
CA ALA A 447 -10.80 0.76 -0.44
C ALA A 447 -10.54 -0.20 0.75
N ARG A 448 -9.68 0.15 1.73
CA ARG A 448 -9.54 -0.61 2.99
C ARG A 448 -10.86 -0.68 3.75
N VAL A 449 -11.54 0.45 3.94
CA VAL A 449 -12.84 0.51 4.64
C VAL A 449 -13.88 -0.37 3.95
N GLU A 450 -13.92 -0.36 2.61
CA GLU A 450 -14.81 -1.23 1.84
C GLU A 450 -14.48 -2.71 2.06
N ILE A 451 -13.19 -3.08 2.06
CA ILE A 451 -12.73 -4.46 2.30
C ILE A 451 -13.09 -4.89 3.73
N TYR A 452 -12.92 -4.04 4.74
CA TYR A 452 -13.33 -4.33 6.11
C TYR A 452 -14.83 -4.60 6.21
N GLY A 453 -15.65 -3.77 5.53
CA GLY A 453 -17.09 -4.01 5.39
C GLY A 453 -17.38 -5.39 4.82
N LEU A 454 -16.75 -5.74 3.69
CA LEU A 454 -16.93 -7.03 3.04
C LEU A 454 -16.50 -8.23 3.92
N ILE A 455 -15.39 -8.11 4.65
CA ILE A 455 -14.93 -9.16 5.57
C ILE A 455 -15.96 -9.36 6.70
N ARG A 456 -16.49 -8.29 7.27
CA ARG A 456 -17.54 -8.35 8.30
C ARG A 456 -18.86 -8.91 7.77
N ASP A 457 -19.27 -8.54 6.57
CA ASP A 457 -20.47 -9.06 5.92
C ASP A 457 -20.36 -10.58 5.68
N LEU A 458 -19.16 -11.05 5.27
CA LEU A 458 -18.87 -12.47 5.12
C LEU A 458 -18.96 -13.22 6.45
N ALA A 459 -18.40 -12.67 7.52
CA ALA A 459 -18.54 -13.24 8.86
C ALA A 459 -20.00 -13.26 9.30
N ALA A 460 -20.75 -12.16 9.14
CA ALA A 460 -22.17 -12.07 9.46
C ALA A 460 -23.02 -13.10 8.66
N ALA A 461 -22.58 -13.49 7.45
CA ALA A 461 -23.18 -14.56 6.66
C ALA A 461 -22.79 -15.98 7.12
N GLY A 462 -21.98 -16.12 8.19
CA GLY A 462 -21.61 -17.39 8.82
C GLY A 462 -20.25 -17.95 8.36
N THR A 463 -19.44 -17.20 7.60
CA THR A 463 -18.08 -17.62 7.24
C THR A 463 -17.17 -17.49 8.46
N ALA A 464 -16.40 -18.53 8.79
CA ALA A 464 -15.33 -18.49 9.77
C ALA A 464 -14.09 -17.83 9.14
N ILE A 465 -13.54 -16.80 9.77
CA ILE A 465 -12.45 -16.02 9.19
C ILE A 465 -11.23 -16.04 10.11
N LEU A 466 -10.06 -16.32 9.53
CA LEU A 466 -8.76 -16.17 10.17
C LEU A 466 -7.98 -15.08 9.44
N VAL A 467 -7.58 -14.01 10.14
CA VAL A 467 -6.93 -12.85 9.55
C VAL A 467 -5.56 -12.58 10.16
N VAL A 468 -4.60 -12.24 9.30
CA VAL A 468 -3.27 -11.74 9.65
C VAL A 468 -3.10 -10.36 9.03
N SER A 469 -2.54 -9.43 9.80
CA SER A 469 -2.04 -8.15 9.29
C SER A 469 -0.76 -7.74 10.02
N SER A 470 0.13 -7.07 9.33
CA SER A 470 1.29 -6.38 9.90
C SER A 470 0.87 -5.16 10.73
N GLU A 471 -0.30 -4.59 10.44
CA GLU A 471 -0.90 -3.50 11.19
C GLU A 471 -1.73 -4.09 12.36
N ILE A 472 -1.21 -3.98 13.59
CA ILE A 472 -1.88 -4.54 14.79
C ILE A 472 -3.29 -3.93 14.95
N GLU A 473 -3.45 -2.64 14.68
CA GLU A 473 -4.74 -1.94 14.73
C GLU A 473 -5.76 -2.57 13.76
N GLU A 474 -5.35 -3.04 12.58
CA GLU A 474 -6.24 -3.74 11.64
C GLU A 474 -6.75 -5.05 12.23
N VAL A 475 -5.86 -5.84 12.84
CA VAL A 475 -6.25 -7.10 13.50
C VAL A 475 -7.22 -6.80 14.64
N LEU A 476 -6.89 -5.84 15.50
CA LEU A 476 -7.74 -5.48 16.64
C LEU A 476 -9.07 -4.87 16.23
N GLY A 477 -9.11 -4.11 15.15
CA GLY A 477 -10.34 -3.51 14.60
C GLY A 477 -11.28 -4.53 13.94
N LEU A 478 -10.72 -5.50 13.23
CA LEU A 478 -11.48 -6.52 12.49
C LEU A 478 -11.83 -7.75 13.32
N ALA A 479 -10.93 -8.28 14.15
CA ALA A 479 -11.14 -9.55 14.81
C ALA A 479 -12.02 -9.43 16.04
N ASP A 480 -12.68 -10.52 16.42
CA ASP A 480 -13.45 -10.63 17.67
C ASP A 480 -12.53 -11.01 18.85
N ARG A 481 -11.52 -11.81 18.56
CA ARG A 481 -10.38 -12.12 19.46
C ARG A 481 -9.10 -12.27 18.66
N ALA A 482 -7.97 -12.08 19.32
CA ALA A 482 -6.65 -12.20 18.73
C ALA A 482 -5.77 -13.19 19.49
N LEU A 483 -5.04 -14.04 18.74
CA LEU A 483 -3.90 -14.79 19.25
C LEU A 483 -2.65 -13.95 19.03
N ILE A 484 -1.90 -13.74 20.09
CA ILE A 484 -0.66 -12.95 20.07
C ILE A 484 0.50 -13.92 19.85
N ILE A 485 1.27 -13.70 18.79
CA ILE A 485 2.31 -14.61 18.31
C ILE A 485 3.66 -13.90 18.34
N ALA A 486 4.66 -14.55 18.94
CA ALA A 486 6.05 -14.16 18.84
C ALA A 486 6.93 -15.40 18.66
N ASP A 487 7.97 -15.28 17.82
CA ASP A 487 8.97 -16.32 17.58
C ASP A 487 8.36 -17.71 17.30
N GLY A 488 7.24 -17.74 16.58
CA GLY A 488 6.54 -18.96 16.19
C GLY A 488 5.67 -19.61 17.28
N HIS A 489 5.46 -18.95 18.43
CA HIS A 489 4.65 -19.47 19.55
C HIS A 489 3.45 -18.57 19.84
N VAL A 490 2.34 -19.17 20.27
CA VAL A 490 1.19 -18.44 20.80
C VAL A 490 1.46 -18.04 22.25
N LEU A 491 1.62 -16.75 22.50
CA LEU A 491 1.87 -16.22 23.83
C LEU A 491 0.59 -16.04 24.65
N ALA A 492 -0.47 -15.61 24.00
CA ALA A 492 -1.75 -15.33 24.65
C ALA A 492 -2.89 -15.29 23.64
N GLU A 493 -4.10 -15.52 24.12
CA GLU A 493 -5.35 -15.24 23.42
C GLU A 493 -6.12 -14.17 24.19
N ARG A 494 -6.63 -13.16 23.51
CA ARG A 494 -7.37 -12.04 24.12
C ARG A 494 -8.56 -11.65 23.25
N SER A 495 -9.66 -11.25 23.91
CA SER A 495 -10.72 -10.48 23.23
C SER A 495 -10.15 -9.13 22.81
N THR A 496 -10.44 -8.72 21.58
CA THR A 496 -9.96 -7.44 21.06
C THR A 496 -10.59 -6.22 21.73
N ASP A 497 -11.68 -6.41 22.49
CA ASP A 497 -12.25 -5.35 23.34
C ASP A 497 -11.40 -5.05 24.60
N ASN A 498 -10.51 -5.97 24.98
CA ASN A 498 -9.76 -5.90 26.22
C ASN A 498 -8.25 -5.68 26.03
N ILE A 499 -7.82 -5.38 24.82
CA ILE A 499 -6.42 -5.16 24.48
C ILE A 499 -6.29 -4.09 23.40
N ASP A 500 -5.31 -3.23 23.54
CA ASP A 500 -4.89 -2.25 22.54
C ASP A 500 -3.54 -2.65 21.90
N GLU A 501 -3.08 -1.87 20.94
CA GLU A 501 -1.80 -2.10 20.26
C GLU A 501 -0.62 -2.15 21.26
N HIS A 502 -0.60 -1.23 22.24
CA HIS A 502 0.45 -1.19 23.26
C HIS A 502 0.48 -2.49 24.07
N GLY A 503 -0.68 -3.00 24.47
CA GLY A 503 -0.80 -4.27 25.18
C GLY A 503 -0.33 -5.47 24.36
N VAL A 504 -0.56 -5.48 23.06
CA VAL A 504 -0.02 -6.52 22.15
C VAL A 504 1.50 -6.45 22.12
N LEU A 505 2.06 -5.25 21.89
CA LEU A 505 3.51 -5.05 21.82
C LEU A 505 4.20 -5.41 23.14
N GLU A 506 3.59 -5.07 24.30
CA GLU A 506 4.11 -5.44 25.61
C GLU A 506 4.20 -6.96 25.80
N LEU A 507 3.16 -7.70 25.37
CA LEU A 507 3.16 -9.17 25.43
C LEU A 507 4.23 -9.77 24.52
N VAL A 508 4.36 -9.28 23.30
CA VAL A 508 5.39 -9.74 22.35
C VAL A 508 6.79 -9.51 22.89
N MET A 509 7.08 -8.31 23.41
CA MET A 509 8.40 -7.99 23.99
C MET A 509 8.74 -8.82 25.23
N LYS A 510 7.75 -9.13 26.07
CA LYS A 510 7.94 -10.01 27.23
C LYS A 510 8.15 -11.47 26.84
N GLY A 511 7.44 -11.94 25.81
CA GLY A 511 7.56 -13.32 25.33
C GLY A 511 8.86 -13.59 24.60
N SER A 512 9.42 -12.62 23.87
CA SER A 512 10.72 -12.75 23.21
C SER A 512 11.92 -12.68 24.17
N ALA A 513 11.69 -12.35 25.45
CA ALA A 513 12.73 -12.26 26.47
C ALA A 513 12.80 -13.50 27.39
N ALA A 514 11.91 -14.46 27.22
CA ALA A 514 11.83 -15.72 27.98
C ALA A 514 12.30 -16.91 27.17
#